data_b8c4063331e3b87197001162171f8a12
#
_entry.id   b8c4063331e3b87197001162171f8a12
#
_cell.length_a   1.000
_cell.length_b   1.000
_cell.length_c   1.000
_cell.angle_alpha   90.00
_cell.angle_beta   90.00
_cell.angle_gamma   90.00
#
_symmetry.space_group_name_H-M   'P 1'
#
loop_
_entity.id
_entity.type
_entity.pdbx_description
1 polymer ?
#
loop_
_entity_poly.entity_id
_entity_poly.type
_entity_poly.pdbx_seq_one_letter_code
_entity_poly.pdbx_strand_id
1 'polypeptide(L)'
;MLHVLEWSAEGVPLVLLHGGGNEAHLWDDFAPCVAPHYRVLAVDQRGHGDSDWDPQGRYDADRMADDLEKVLAAFGIERFVLVGFSMGGRAGMVFAGRHPQRLAGLVLVDIGPELDARGRMRIGKEMTEQQAPLFGSVEEYARLLSRNYPAGSPEALQRMAKHGLRRRADGLYELKSDPKLRSERGDPETARRQEEALAQRMWDALGKLPCPTLIVRGAASDILSPEVADRMVDEVLQNGRLAVVPQAAHSVATDNPKGFEEAVGAFVLG
;
A
#
# COMPACT_ATOMS: atom_id res chain seq x y z
N MET A 1 -7.44 -2.92 -17.55
CA MET A 1 -6.14 -2.28 -17.81
C MET A 1 -5.60 -1.73 -16.50
N LEU A 2 -4.26 -1.77 -16.29
CA LEU A 2 -3.63 -1.17 -15.11
C LEU A 2 -2.84 0.06 -15.53
N HIS A 3 -2.96 1.13 -14.74
CA HIS A 3 -2.21 2.35 -14.92
C HIS A 3 -0.92 2.29 -14.08
N VAL A 4 0.18 2.78 -14.63
CA VAL A 4 1.49 2.80 -13.97
C VAL A 4 2.15 4.15 -14.22
N LEU A 5 2.61 4.80 -13.15
CA LEU A 5 3.49 5.98 -13.25
C LEU A 5 4.94 5.50 -13.26
N GLU A 6 5.71 5.91 -14.25
CA GLU A 6 7.14 5.65 -14.36
C GLU A 6 7.91 6.96 -14.17
N TRP A 7 8.71 7.08 -13.09
CA TRP A 7 9.53 8.27 -12.81
C TRP A 7 10.91 8.21 -13.48
N SER A 8 11.39 7.00 -13.78
CA SER A 8 12.68 6.79 -14.41
C SER A 8 12.67 5.47 -15.16
N ALA A 9 13.35 5.45 -16.32
CA ALA A 9 13.37 4.29 -17.23
C ALA A 9 14.63 3.41 -17.08
N GLU A 10 15.59 3.83 -16.25
CA GLU A 10 16.89 3.16 -16.11
C GLU A 10 17.14 2.71 -14.66
N GLY A 11 18.02 1.73 -14.49
CA GLY A 11 18.40 1.20 -13.18
C GLY A 11 17.68 -0.10 -12.80
N VAL A 12 17.94 -0.55 -11.57
CA VAL A 12 17.27 -1.71 -10.98
C VAL A 12 15.79 -1.37 -10.78
N PRO A 13 14.83 -2.21 -11.19
CA PRO A 13 13.42 -1.91 -10.99
C PRO A 13 13.05 -1.83 -9.51
N LEU A 14 12.34 -0.76 -9.16
CA LEU A 14 11.72 -0.54 -7.86
C LEU A 14 10.23 -0.30 -8.08
N VAL A 15 9.39 -1.20 -7.57
CA VAL A 15 7.94 -1.16 -7.75
C VAL A 15 7.27 -0.72 -6.46
N LEU A 16 6.36 0.26 -6.57
CA LEU A 16 5.65 0.87 -5.46
C LEU A 16 4.16 0.51 -5.53
N LEU A 17 3.62 -0.10 -4.46
CA LEU A 17 2.21 -0.46 -4.32
C LEU A 17 1.59 0.33 -3.17
N HIS A 18 0.58 1.12 -3.46
CA HIS A 18 -0.13 1.96 -2.49
C HIS A 18 -1.10 1.19 -1.58
N GLY A 19 -1.63 1.84 -0.56
CA GLY A 19 -2.67 1.32 0.34
C GLY A 19 -4.09 1.48 -0.21
N GLY A 20 -5.06 0.88 0.48
CA GLY A 20 -6.48 1.01 0.12
C GLY A 20 -6.94 2.47 0.13
N GLY A 21 -7.67 2.88 -0.90
CA GLY A 21 -8.16 4.26 -1.06
C GLY A 21 -7.14 5.28 -1.55
N ASN A 22 -5.87 4.89 -1.70
CA ASN A 22 -4.81 5.70 -2.31
C ASN A 22 -4.68 5.40 -3.81
N GLU A 23 -3.67 5.96 -4.43
CA GLU A 23 -3.28 5.78 -5.82
C GLU A 23 -1.75 6.03 -5.98
N ALA A 24 -1.21 5.90 -7.20
CA ALA A 24 0.23 5.93 -7.45
C ALA A 24 0.93 7.25 -7.02
N HIS A 25 0.22 8.38 -7.02
CA HIS A 25 0.75 9.67 -6.55
C HIS A 25 0.98 9.77 -5.04
N LEU A 26 0.59 8.74 -4.25
CA LEU A 26 1.04 8.59 -2.87
C LEU A 26 2.57 8.71 -2.76
N TRP A 27 3.26 8.28 -3.79
CA TRP A 27 4.72 8.16 -3.83
C TRP A 27 5.45 9.39 -4.39
N ASP A 28 4.74 10.49 -4.69
CA ASP A 28 5.30 11.69 -5.32
C ASP A 28 6.42 12.37 -4.51
N ASP A 29 6.40 12.23 -3.18
CA ASP A 29 7.47 12.74 -2.32
C ASP A 29 8.69 11.80 -2.30
N PHE A 30 8.46 10.48 -2.35
CA PHE A 30 9.52 9.47 -2.25
C PHE A 30 10.15 9.08 -3.59
N ALA A 31 9.35 8.90 -4.64
CA ALA A 31 9.84 8.42 -5.91
C ALA A 31 10.97 9.26 -6.53
N PRO A 32 10.94 10.61 -6.46
CA PRO A 32 12.04 11.44 -6.94
C PRO A 32 13.37 11.20 -6.22
N CYS A 33 13.34 10.82 -4.95
CA CYS A 33 14.54 10.59 -4.14
C CYS A 33 15.32 9.35 -4.59
N VAL A 34 14.62 8.33 -5.08
CA VAL A 34 15.21 7.06 -5.52
C VAL A 34 15.34 6.93 -7.04
N ALA A 35 14.64 7.74 -7.81
CA ALA A 35 14.67 7.74 -9.28
C ALA A 35 16.06 7.92 -9.91
N PRO A 36 17.04 8.63 -9.29
CA PRO A 36 18.41 8.67 -9.81
C PRO A 36 19.15 7.32 -9.79
N HIS A 37 18.67 6.36 -9.00
CA HIS A 37 19.34 5.07 -8.77
C HIS A 37 18.51 3.86 -9.21
N TYR A 38 17.20 4.03 -9.40
CA TYR A 38 16.25 2.97 -9.69
C TYR A 38 15.36 3.31 -10.88
N ARG A 39 14.95 2.29 -11.62
CA ARG A 39 13.78 2.39 -12.48
C ARG A 39 12.53 2.31 -11.62
N VAL A 40 11.88 3.44 -11.36
CA VAL A 40 10.77 3.55 -10.39
C VAL A 40 9.42 3.47 -11.08
N LEU A 41 8.61 2.48 -10.69
CA LEU A 41 7.25 2.27 -11.17
C LEU A 41 6.28 2.26 -10.00
N ALA A 42 5.30 3.15 -9.99
CA ALA A 42 4.18 3.10 -9.04
C ALA A 42 2.91 2.67 -9.76
N VAL A 43 2.26 1.66 -9.20
CA VAL A 43 1.09 1.03 -9.82
C VAL A 43 -0.18 1.53 -9.14
N ASP A 44 -1.12 2.05 -9.93
CA ASP A 44 -2.51 2.13 -9.50
C ASP A 44 -3.06 0.70 -9.45
N GLN A 45 -3.27 0.19 -8.25
CA GLN A 45 -3.81 -1.16 -8.09
C GLN A 45 -5.26 -1.21 -8.56
N ARG A 46 -5.74 -2.39 -9.00
CA ARG A 46 -7.12 -2.57 -9.46
C ARG A 46 -8.13 -1.87 -8.55
N GLY A 47 -9.10 -1.20 -9.13
CA GLY A 47 -10.12 -0.48 -8.39
C GLY A 47 -9.70 0.87 -7.84
N HIS A 48 -8.48 1.35 -8.16
CA HIS A 48 -7.95 2.62 -7.67
C HIS A 48 -7.32 3.44 -8.81
N GLY A 49 -7.23 4.75 -8.58
CA GLY A 49 -6.58 5.68 -9.49
C GLY A 49 -7.16 5.60 -10.90
N ASP A 50 -6.28 5.56 -11.89
CA ASP A 50 -6.66 5.47 -13.30
C ASP A 50 -6.66 4.03 -13.84
N SER A 51 -6.54 3.01 -12.94
CA SER A 51 -6.73 1.61 -13.26
C SER A 51 -8.20 1.20 -13.33
N ASP A 52 -8.49 0.18 -14.15
CA ASP A 52 -9.85 -0.34 -14.28
C ASP A 52 -10.39 -0.91 -12.97
N TRP A 53 -11.68 -0.76 -12.78
CA TRP A 53 -12.44 -1.40 -11.71
C TRP A 53 -12.82 -2.83 -12.11
N ASP A 54 -12.76 -3.76 -11.15
CA ASP A 54 -13.22 -5.13 -11.39
C ASP A 54 -14.76 -5.18 -11.38
N PRO A 55 -15.40 -5.58 -12.49
CA PRO A 55 -16.87 -5.63 -12.56
C PRO A 55 -17.51 -6.51 -11.49
N GLN A 56 -16.77 -7.49 -10.96
CA GLN A 56 -17.23 -8.42 -9.91
C GLN A 56 -16.75 -8.01 -8.51
N GLY A 57 -16.04 -6.90 -8.36
CA GLY A 57 -15.56 -6.41 -7.08
C GLY A 57 -14.49 -7.30 -6.40
N ARG A 58 -13.66 -7.99 -7.19
CA ARG A 58 -12.63 -8.89 -6.68
C ARG A 58 -11.35 -8.12 -6.37
N TYR A 59 -11.21 -7.75 -5.12
CA TYR A 59 -10.12 -6.89 -4.61
C TYR A 59 -9.30 -7.57 -3.49
N ASP A 60 -9.20 -8.90 -3.54
CA ASP A 60 -8.37 -9.66 -2.61
C ASP A 60 -6.86 -9.60 -2.96
N ALA A 61 -6.02 -9.93 -1.98
CA ALA A 61 -4.57 -9.85 -2.14
C ALA A 61 -4.03 -10.80 -3.21
N ASP A 62 -4.68 -11.94 -3.46
CA ASP A 62 -4.28 -12.88 -4.52
C ASP A 62 -4.45 -12.26 -5.90
N ARG A 63 -5.57 -11.56 -6.14
CA ARG A 63 -5.84 -10.87 -7.41
C ARG A 63 -4.90 -9.69 -7.64
N MET A 64 -4.54 -8.97 -6.57
CA MET A 64 -3.57 -7.89 -6.65
C MET A 64 -2.15 -8.43 -6.93
N ALA A 65 -1.79 -9.58 -6.37
CA ALA A 65 -0.54 -10.25 -6.71
C ALA A 65 -0.52 -10.74 -8.18
N ASP A 66 -1.65 -11.30 -8.70
CA ASP A 66 -1.79 -11.63 -10.12
C ASP A 66 -1.59 -10.39 -11.03
N ASP A 67 -2.06 -9.22 -10.59
CA ASP A 67 -1.88 -7.98 -11.35
C ASP A 67 -0.44 -7.49 -11.31
N LEU A 68 0.23 -7.59 -10.17
CA LEU A 68 1.66 -7.30 -10.09
C LEU A 68 2.46 -8.19 -11.05
N GLU A 69 2.15 -9.49 -11.15
CA GLU A 69 2.78 -10.40 -12.11
C GLU A 69 2.61 -9.91 -13.56
N LYS A 70 1.39 -9.42 -13.93
CA LYS A 70 1.11 -8.87 -15.26
C LYS A 70 1.88 -7.58 -15.53
N VAL A 71 1.97 -6.67 -14.55
CA VAL A 71 2.76 -5.44 -14.66
C VAL A 71 4.23 -5.80 -14.89
N LEU A 72 4.79 -6.68 -14.07
CA LEU A 72 6.18 -7.12 -14.21
C LEU A 72 6.46 -7.73 -15.58
N ALA A 73 5.55 -8.56 -16.09
CA ALA A 73 5.67 -9.16 -17.42
C ALA A 73 5.62 -8.10 -18.53
N ALA A 74 4.70 -7.14 -18.44
CA ALA A 74 4.54 -6.06 -19.43
C ALA A 74 5.77 -5.15 -19.52
N PHE A 75 6.46 -4.92 -18.40
CA PHE A 75 7.68 -4.12 -18.33
C PHE A 75 8.97 -4.92 -18.47
N GLY A 76 8.91 -6.25 -18.71
CA GLY A 76 10.05 -7.13 -18.84
C GLY A 76 10.91 -7.25 -17.57
N ILE A 77 10.28 -7.13 -16.39
CA ILE A 77 10.96 -7.12 -15.10
C ILE A 77 11.01 -8.55 -14.54
N GLU A 78 12.19 -9.11 -14.37
CA GLU A 78 12.40 -10.44 -13.78
C GLU A 78 12.67 -10.34 -12.28
N ARG A 79 13.52 -9.38 -11.86
CA ARG A 79 13.93 -9.18 -10.47
C ARG A 79 13.85 -7.70 -10.10
N PHE A 80 13.32 -7.38 -8.91
CA PHE A 80 13.03 -6.01 -8.49
C PHE A 80 13.01 -5.85 -6.97
N VAL A 81 13.07 -4.60 -6.53
CA VAL A 81 12.74 -4.20 -5.14
C VAL A 81 11.26 -3.84 -5.08
N LEU A 82 10.55 -4.32 -4.07
CA LEU A 82 9.14 -4.03 -3.84
C LEU A 82 8.97 -3.18 -2.58
N VAL A 83 8.24 -2.07 -2.71
CA VAL A 83 7.75 -1.29 -1.58
C VAL A 83 6.23 -1.38 -1.57
N GLY A 84 5.64 -1.99 -0.55
CA GLY A 84 4.21 -2.17 -0.44
C GLY A 84 3.65 -1.55 0.85
N PHE A 85 2.72 -0.61 0.71
CA PHE A 85 2.01 -0.01 1.82
C PHE A 85 0.67 -0.68 2.05
N SER A 86 0.37 -1.09 3.29
CA SER A 86 -0.95 -1.58 3.70
C SER A 86 -1.48 -2.69 2.75
N MET A 87 -2.54 -2.43 2.00
CA MET A 87 -3.11 -3.32 0.98
C MET A 87 -2.03 -3.78 -0.04
N GLY A 88 -1.19 -2.86 -0.52
CA GLY A 88 -0.08 -3.17 -1.43
C GLY A 88 0.97 -4.07 -0.78
N GLY A 89 1.21 -3.94 0.52
CA GLY A 89 2.10 -4.83 1.26
C GLY A 89 1.53 -6.25 1.40
N ARG A 90 0.21 -6.38 1.57
CA ARG A 90 -0.46 -7.71 1.57
C ARG A 90 -0.33 -8.40 0.21
N ALA A 91 -0.57 -7.67 -0.88
CA ALA A 91 -0.32 -8.18 -2.24
C ALA A 91 1.15 -8.58 -2.42
N GLY A 92 2.08 -7.77 -1.90
CA GLY A 92 3.52 -8.04 -1.89
C GLY A 92 3.89 -9.31 -1.13
N MET A 93 3.31 -9.56 0.05
CA MET A 93 3.56 -10.80 0.81
C MET A 93 3.01 -12.03 0.09
N VAL A 94 1.84 -11.93 -0.55
CA VAL A 94 1.29 -13.03 -1.37
C VAL A 94 2.18 -13.29 -2.59
N PHE A 95 2.64 -12.25 -3.29
CA PHE A 95 3.60 -12.38 -4.40
C PHE A 95 4.90 -13.02 -3.93
N ALA A 96 5.43 -12.59 -2.78
CA ALA A 96 6.64 -13.13 -2.18
C ALA A 96 6.55 -14.64 -1.91
N GLY A 97 5.39 -15.11 -1.46
CA GLY A 97 5.15 -16.53 -1.25
C GLY A 97 5.15 -17.37 -2.53
N ARG A 98 4.78 -16.76 -3.66
CA ARG A 98 4.75 -17.41 -4.98
C ARG A 98 6.11 -17.33 -5.70
N HIS A 99 6.80 -16.19 -5.56
CA HIS A 99 7.97 -15.85 -6.34
C HIS A 99 9.12 -15.25 -5.50
N PRO A 100 9.57 -15.92 -4.40
CA PRO A 100 10.51 -15.33 -3.46
C PRO A 100 11.85 -14.93 -4.11
N GLN A 101 12.27 -15.63 -5.17
CA GLN A 101 13.54 -15.38 -5.87
C GLN A 101 13.50 -14.14 -6.79
N ARG A 102 12.31 -13.64 -7.11
CA ARG A 102 12.14 -12.42 -7.94
C ARG A 102 12.35 -11.14 -7.15
N LEU A 103 12.31 -11.20 -5.81
CA LEU A 103 12.56 -10.05 -4.96
C LEU A 103 14.06 -9.85 -4.72
N ALA A 104 14.55 -8.66 -5.06
CA ALA A 104 15.89 -8.21 -4.69
C ALA A 104 15.88 -7.58 -3.28
N GLY A 105 14.76 -7.05 -2.85
CA GLY A 105 14.46 -6.51 -1.54
C GLY A 105 12.95 -6.31 -1.36
N LEU A 106 12.49 -6.31 -0.14
CA LEU A 106 11.09 -6.07 0.21
C LEU A 106 10.99 -5.02 1.30
N VAL A 107 10.13 -4.03 1.11
CA VAL A 107 9.75 -3.05 2.13
C VAL A 107 8.25 -3.18 2.39
N LEU A 108 7.88 -3.51 3.61
CA LEU A 108 6.49 -3.57 4.07
C LEU A 108 6.20 -2.36 4.95
N VAL A 109 5.34 -1.46 4.45
CA VAL A 109 5.03 -0.20 5.12
C VAL A 109 3.74 -0.36 5.91
N ASP A 110 3.88 -0.38 7.20
CA ASP A 110 2.84 -0.41 8.24
C ASP A 110 1.79 -1.51 8.04
N ILE A 111 2.27 -2.70 7.72
CA ILE A 111 1.45 -3.89 7.49
C ILE A 111 2.21 -5.16 7.85
N GLY A 112 1.51 -6.11 8.42
CA GLY A 112 1.99 -7.47 8.68
C GLY A 112 0.95 -8.51 8.30
N PRO A 113 1.26 -9.79 8.51
CA PRO A 113 0.31 -10.88 8.31
C PRO A 113 -0.95 -10.75 9.19
N GLU A 114 -0.80 -10.19 10.38
CA GLU A 114 -1.89 -9.96 11.32
C GLU A 114 -2.09 -8.46 11.55
N LEU A 115 -3.34 -8.04 11.66
CA LEU A 115 -3.71 -6.65 11.96
C LEU A 115 -4.02 -6.51 13.45
N ASP A 116 -3.61 -5.39 14.05
CA ASP A 116 -4.05 -5.00 15.39
C ASP A 116 -5.59 -4.92 15.47
N ALA A 117 -6.15 -5.31 16.59
CA ALA A 117 -7.61 -5.31 16.80
C ALA A 117 -8.21 -3.90 16.65
N ARG A 118 -7.49 -2.85 17.08
CA ARG A 118 -7.91 -1.45 16.96
C ARG A 118 -8.05 -1.05 15.51
N GLY A 119 -7.06 -1.35 14.68
CA GLY A 119 -7.07 -1.05 13.25
C GLY A 119 -8.15 -1.83 12.51
N ARG A 120 -8.36 -3.12 12.84
CA ARG A 120 -9.48 -3.89 12.28
C ARG A 120 -10.83 -3.25 12.58
N MET A 121 -11.05 -2.79 13.82
CA MET A 121 -12.29 -2.10 14.20
C MET A 121 -12.47 -0.80 13.45
N ARG A 122 -11.42 0.01 13.32
CA ARG A 122 -11.45 1.27 12.57
C ARG A 122 -11.77 1.04 11.10
N ILE A 123 -11.05 0.13 10.43
CA ILE A 123 -11.31 -0.22 9.02
C ILE A 123 -12.74 -0.73 8.85
N GLY A 124 -13.20 -1.63 9.73
CA GLY A 124 -14.57 -2.14 9.68
C GLY A 124 -15.61 -1.03 9.77
N LYS A 125 -15.41 -0.06 10.67
CA LYS A 125 -16.29 1.11 10.79
C LYS A 125 -16.27 1.98 9.52
N GLU A 126 -15.09 2.28 9.00
CA GLU A 126 -14.93 3.05 7.76
C GLU A 126 -15.60 2.37 6.56
N MET A 127 -15.57 1.04 6.50
CA MET A 127 -16.24 0.28 5.44
C MET A 127 -17.76 0.35 5.52
N THR A 128 -18.32 0.46 6.73
CA THR A 128 -19.79 0.52 6.93
C THR A 128 -20.36 1.94 6.80
N GLU A 129 -19.59 2.98 7.13
CA GLU A 129 -20.08 4.36 7.18
C GLU A 129 -19.96 5.12 5.85
N GLN A 130 -19.18 4.65 4.89
CA GLN A 130 -18.94 5.39 3.65
C GLN A 130 -19.78 4.87 2.47
N GLN A 131 -20.94 5.47 2.26
CA GLN A 131 -21.48 5.63 0.92
C GLN A 131 -20.46 6.44 0.10
N ALA A 132 -20.32 6.15 -1.21
CA ALA A 132 -19.39 6.86 -2.09
C ALA A 132 -19.73 8.37 -2.11
N PRO A 133 -19.01 9.24 -1.37
CA PRO A 133 -19.36 10.64 -1.30
C PRO A 133 -19.07 11.34 -2.62
N LEU A 134 -19.92 12.30 -2.97
CA LEU A 134 -19.65 13.26 -4.04
C LEU A 134 -19.16 14.57 -3.42
N PHE A 135 -18.26 15.24 -4.10
CA PHE A 135 -17.64 16.48 -3.65
C PHE A 135 -17.93 17.60 -4.66
N GLY A 136 -18.16 18.81 -4.16
CA GLY A 136 -18.31 19.99 -4.99
C GLY A 136 -16.98 20.52 -5.55
N SER A 137 -15.86 20.21 -4.87
CA SER A 137 -14.52 20.62 -5.29
C SER A 137 -13.42 19.71 -4.70
N VAL A 138 -12.21 19.84 -5.24
CA VAL A 138 -11.00 19.19 -4.74
C VAL A 138 -10.67 19.64 -3.31
N GLU A 139 -10.88 20.93 -3.01
CA GLU A 139 -10.64 21.51 -1.68
C GLU A 139 -11.59 20.95 -0.62
N GLU A 140 -12.83 20.60 -1.02
CA GLU A 140 -13.77 19.93 -0.11
C GLU A 140 -13.25 18.55 0.33
N TYR A 141 -12.73 17.79 -0.62
CA TYR A 141 -12.11 16.50 -0.32
C TYR A 141 -10.81 16.65 0.46
N ALA A 142 -9.96 17.64 0.15
CA ALA A 142 -8.75 17.94 0.92
C ALA A 142 -9.09 18.26 2.40
N ARG A 143 -10.18 19.00 2.67
CA ARG A 143 -10.66 19.22 4.05
C ARG A 143 -11.12 17.93 4.75
N LEU A 144 -11.69 16.97 4.03
CA LEU A 144 -12.01 15.66 4.59
C LEU A 144 -10.74 14.88 4.90
N LEU A 145 -9.80 14.86 3.97
CA LEU A 145 -8.51 14.20 4.16
C LEU A 145 -7.74 14.76 5.38
N SER A 146 -7.77 16.08 5.63
CA SER A 146 -7.11 16.66 6.80
C SER A 146 -7.65 16.18 8.15
N ARG A 147 -8.89 15.69 8.19
CA ARG A 147 -9.46 15.05 9.38
C ARG A 147 -9.02 13.59 9.54
N ASN A 148 -8.83 12.89 8.42
CA ASN A 148 -8.43 11.49 8.40
C ASN A 148 -6.91 11.33 8.55
N TYR A 149 -6.14 12.32 8.10
CA TYR A 149 -4.68 12.37 8.13
C TYR A 149 -4.20 13.64 8.85
N PRO A 150 -4.40 13.74 10.19
CA PRO A 150 -4.11 14.96 10.94
C PRO A 150 -2.61 15.31 10.99
N ALA A 151 -1.73 14.37 10.72
CA ALA A 151 -0.29 14.58 10.61
C ALA A 151 0.18 14.90 9.19
N GLY A 152 -0.68 14.70 8.17
CA GLY A 152 -0.35 14.94 6.77
C GLY A 152 -0.11 16.41 6.45
N SER A 153 0.92 16.72 5.64
CA SER A 153 1.17 18.09 5.19
C SER A 153 0.03 18.59 4.29
N PRO A 154 -0.28 19.90 4.30
CA PRO A 154 -1.30 20.46 3.42
C PRO A 154 -1.03 20.15 1.95
N GLU A 155 0.23 20.18 1.52
CA GLU A 155 0.65 19.89 0.15
C GLU A 155 0.39 18.43 -0.22
N ALA A 156 0.72 17.48 0.67
CA ALA A 156 0.44 16.05 0.46
C ALA A 156 -1.07 15.78 0.37
N LEU A 157 -1.85 16.38 1.27
CA LEU A 157 -3.30 16.23 1.27
C LEU A 157 -3.97 16.83 0.03
N GLN A 158 -3.45 17.98 -0.45
CA GLN A 158 -3.92 18.59 -1.69
C GLN A 158 -3.60 17.71 -2.91
N ARG A 159 -2.41 17.10 -2.98
CA ARG A 159 -2.06 16.12 -4.02
C ARG A 159 -2.99 14.91 -3.98
N MET A 160 -3.17 14.30 -2.81
CA MET A 160 -4.10 13.17 -2.62
C MET A 160 -5.51 13.53 -3.08
N ALA A 161 -6.00 14.73 -2.74
CA ALA A 161 -7.32 15.19 -3.17
C ALA A 161 -7.41 15.35 -4.68
N LYS A 162 -6.39 15.95 -5.30
CA LYS A 162 -6.34 16.20 -6.75
C LYS A 162 -6.32 14.87 -7.54
N HIS A 163 -5.49 13.92 -7.13
CA HIS A 163 -5.26 12.69 -7.90
C HIS A 163 -6.26 11.58 -7.53
N GLY A 164 -6.81 11.58 -6.31
CA GLY A 164 -7.84 10.64 -5.86
C GLY A 164 -9.25 10.91 -6.39
N LEU A 165 -9.48 12.04 -7.05
CA LEU A 165 -10.78 12.44 -7.59
C LEU A 165 -10.82 12.45 -9.11
N ARG A 166 -11.98 12.12 -9.67
CA ARG A 166 -12.32 12.38 -11.06
C ARG A 166 -13.57 13.25 -11.17
N ARG A 167 -13.56 14.18 -12.15
CA ARG A 167 -14.70 15.05 -12.42
C ARG A 167 -15.76 14.32 -13.23
N ARG A 168 -17.01 14.44 -12.80
CA ARG A 168 -18.19 13.89 -13.46
C ARG A 168 -18.77 14.89 -14.46
N ALA A 169 -19.65 14.41 -15.34
CA ALA A 169 -20.36 15.24 -16.32
C ALA A 169 -21.30 16.28 -15.68
N ASP A 170 -21.81 16.02 -14.46
CA ASP A 170 -22.65 16.95 -13.67
C ASP A 170 -21.84 18.04 -12.95
N GLY A 171 -20.51 18.03 -13.11
CA GLY A 171 -19.59 19.01 -12.51
C GLY A 171 -19.11 18.64 -11.11
N LEU A 172 -19.69 17.64 -10.46
CA LEU A 172 -19.24 17.12 -9.19
C LEU A 172 -18.01 16.22 -9.35
N TYR A 173 -17.40 15.88 -8.23
CA TYR A 173 -16.25 14.99 -8.16
C TYR A 173 -16.61 13.72 -7.42
N GLU A 174 -16.09 12.59 -7.88
CA GLU A 174 -16.18 11.29 -7.22
C GLU A 174 -14.80 10.68 -7.00
N LEU A 175 -14.69 9.79 -6.02
CA LEU A 175 -13.44 9.07 -5.76
C LEU A 175 -13.08 8.18 -6.95
N LYS A 176 -11.80 8.11 -7.28
CA LYS A 176 -11.26 7.14 -8.26
C LYS A 176 -11.19 5.72 -7.69
N SER A 177 -11.47 5.51 -6.41
CA SER A 177 -11.57 4.17 -5.81
C SER A 177 -12.97 3.58 -5.96
N ASP A 178 -13.05 2.30 -6.38
CA ASP A 178 -14.33 1.60 -6.58
C ASP A 178 -15.07 1.45 -5.23
N PRO A 179 -16.32 1.90 -5.11
CA PRO A 179 -17.13 1.66 -3.91
C PRO A 179 -17.22 0.19 -3.48
N LYS A 180 -17.09 -0.76 -4.41
CA LYS A 180 -17.08 -2.20 -4.11
C LYS A 180 -15.90 -2.66 -3.27
N LEU A 181 -14.83 -1.89 -3.18
CA LEU A 181 -13.72 -2.12 -2.25
C LEU A 181 -14.20 -2.15 -0.78
N ARG A 182 -15.29 -1.45 -0.51
CA ARG A 182 -15.90 -1.28 0.83
C ARG A 182 -17.17 -2.11 1.02
N SER A 183 -17.55 -2.93 0.05
CA SER A 183 -18.72 -3.80 0.19
C SER A 183 -18.46 -4.94 1.17
N GLU A 184 -19.48 -5.29 1.96
CA GLU A 184 -19.43 -6.45 2.84
C GLU A 184 -19.06 -7.72 2.06
N ARG A 185 -18.09 -8.45 2.56
CA ARG A 185 -17.58 -9.68 1.93
C ARG A 185 -18.23 -10.91 2.56
N GLY A 186 -19.53 -11.14 2.26
CA GLY A 186 -20.19 -12.38 2.62
C GLY A 186 -20.38 -12.62 4.13
N ASP A 187 -20.48 -13.88 4.50
CA ASP A 187 -20.66 -14.31 5.87
C ASP A 187 -19.43 -14.00 6.74
N PRO A 188 -19.60 -13.36 7.93
CA PRO A 188 -18.49 -12.94 8.79
C PRO A 188 -17.57 -14.09 9.24
N GLU A 189 -18.09 -15.30 9.46
CA GLU A 189 -17.27 -16.43 9.87
C GLU A 189 -16.40 -16.94 8.72
N THR A 190 -16.95 -16.99 7.52
CA THR A 190 -16.19 -17.31 6.30
C THR A 190 -15.10 -16.28 6.05
N ALA A 191 -15.41 -14.97 6.17
CA ALA A 191 -14.44 -13.91 6.03
C ALA A 191 -13.30 -14.03 7.06
N ARG A 192 -13.61 -14.34 8.31
CA ARG A 192 -12.61 -14.58 9.37
C ARG A 192 -11.70 -15.76 9.04
N ARG A 193 -12.25 -16.90 8.61
CA ARG A 193 -11.46 -18.08 8.23
C ARG A 193 -10.54 -17.80 7.04
N GLN A 194 -11.02 -17.04 6.05
CA GLN A 194 -10.21 -16.64 4.90
C GLN A 194 -9.06 -15.72 5.32
N GLU A 195 -9.32 -14.77 6.23
CA GLU A 195 -8.30 -13.87 6.76
C GLU A 195 -7.23 -14.63 7.56
N GLU A 196 -7.63 -15.58 8.43
CA GLU A 196 -6.71 -16.43 9.17
C GLU A 196 -5.83 -17.30 8.23
N ALA A 197 -6.44 -17.89 7.21
CA ALA A 197 -5.72 -18.68 6.21
C ALA A 197 -4.74 -17.81 5.40
N LEU A 198 -5.13 -16.59 5.05
CA LEU A 198 -4.25 -15.65 4.37
C LEU A 198 -3.10 -15.19 5.27
N ALA A 199 -3.38 -14.90 6.55
CA ALA A 199 -2.34 -14.56 7.52
C ALA A 199 -1.29 -15.67 7.65
N GLN A 200 -1.72 -16.92 7.76
CA GLN A 200 -0.79 -18.05 7.82
C GLN A 200 0.08 -18.15 6.54
N ARG A 201 -0.52 -17.99 5.36
CA ARG A 201 0.23 -17.99 4.10
C ARG A 201 1.26 -16.86 4.04
N MET A 202 0.93 -15.68 4.56
CA MET A 202 1.86 -14.53 4.62
C MET A 202 3.01 -14.79 5.62
N TRP A 203 2.75 -15.39 6.79
CA TRP A 203 3.80 -15.82 7.71
C TRP A 203 4.75 -16.83 7.06
N ASP A 204 4.20 -17.84 6.40
CA ASP A 204 4.99 -18.86 5.68
C ASP A 204 5.82 -18.24 4.54
N ALA A 205 5.28 -17.23 3.85
CA ALA A 205 5.98 -16.51 2.80
C ALA A 205 7.19 -15.74 3.34
N LEU A 206 7.01 -14.97 4.43
CA LEU A 206 8.07 -14.20 5.06
C LEU A 206 9.21 -15.08 5.55
N GLY A 207 8.92 -16.24 6.14
CA GLY A 207 9.94 -17.18 6.62
C GLY A 207 10.79 -17.82 5.52
N LYS A 208 10.35 -17.74 4.26
CA LYS A 208 11.06 -18.29 3.10
C LYS A 208 11.79 -17.22 2.25
N LEU A 209 11.71 -15.95 2.64
CA LEU A 209 12.31 -14.87 1.87
C LEU A 209 13.84 -14.86 1.98
N PRO A 210 14.57 -14.98 0.84
CA PRO A 210 16.03 -14.91 0.85
C PRO A 210 16.55 -13.47 0.77
N CYS A 211 15.70 -12.49 0.40
CA CYS A 211 16.12 -11.12 0.21
C CYS A 211 16.08 -10.32 1.52
N PRO A 212 16.87 -9.23 1.63
CA PRO A 212 16.71 -8.25 2.69
C PRO A 212 15.28 -7.72 2.74
N THR A 213 14.74 -7.58 3.94
CA THR A 213 13.37 -7.10 4.15
C THR A 213 13.34 -6.03 5.23
N LEU A 214 12.74 -4.88 4.91
CA LEU A 214 12.52 -3.78 5.85
C LEU A 214 11.04 -3.73 6.23
N ILE A 215 10.77 -3.75 7.53
CA ILE A 215 9.48 -3.42 8.10
C ILE A 215 9.52 -1.95 8.52
N VAL A 216 8.63 -1.13 7.96
CA VAL A 216 8.48 0.28 8.35
C VAL A 216 7.19 0.41 9.14
N ARG A 217 7.28 0.91 10.37
CA ARG A 217 6.12 1.07 11.25
C ARG A 217 5.96 2.53 11.66
N GLY A 218 4.75 3.07 11.59
CA GLY A 218 4.43 4.35 12.23
C GLY A 218 4.44 4.21 13.75
N ALA A 219 5.09 5.12 14.47
CA ALA A 219 5.17 5.05 15.93
C ALA A 219 3.79 5.01 16.61
N ALA A 220 2.79 5.67 16.02
CA ALA A 220 1.41 5.71 16.50
C ALA A 220 0.46 4.77 15.70
N SER A 221 1.00 3.79 14.96
CA SER A 221 0.18 2.86 14.18
C SER A 221 -0.80 2.06 15.04
N ASP A 222 -2.02 1.96 14.54
CA ASP A 222 -3.08 1.08 15.04
C ASP A 222 -3.30 -0.16 14.15
N ILE A 223 -2.51 -0.32 13.10
CA ILE A 223 -2.61 -1.42 12.13
C ILE A 223 -1.55 -2.49 12.36
N LEU A 224 -0.28 -2.09 12.39
CA LEU A 224 0.83 -2.99 12.70
C LEU A 224 1.21 -2.82 14.16
N SER A 225 0.91 -3.83 15.00
CA SER A 225 1.31 -3.76 16.41
C SER A 225 2.84 -3.93 16.55
N PRO A 226 3.45 -3.40 17.63
CA PRO A 226 4.87 -3.63 17.91
C PRO A 226 5.19 -5.13 17.96
N GLU A 227 4.36 -5.92 18.62
CA GLU A 227 4.57 -7.35 18.83
C GLU A 227 4.60 -8.12 17.50
N VAL A 228 3.73 -7.75 16.54
CA VAL A 228 3.73 -8.36 15.21
C VAL A 228 4.97 -7.93 14.44
N ALA A 229 5.35 -6.64 14.52
CA ALA A 229 6.55 -6.13 13.85
C ALA A 229 7.83 -6.80 14.39
N ASP A 230 7.96 -6.92 15.70
CA ASP A 230 9.10 -7.59 16.36
C ASP A 230 9.15 -9.07 15.97
N ARG A 231 8.01 -9.78 16.01
CA ARG A 231 7.92 -11.17 15.56
C ARG A 231 8.36 -11.34 14.10
N MET A 232 7.95 -10.43 13.21
CA MET A 232 8.37 -10.46 11.79
C MET A 232 9.89 -10.41 11.68
N VAL A 233 10.55 -9.54 12.43
CA VAL A 233 12.00 -9.28 12.29
C VAL A 233 12.82 -10.26 13.08
N ASP A 234 12.44 -10.57 14.32
CA ASP A 234 13.29 -11.34 15.25
C ASP A 234 13.08 -12.85 15.11
N GLU A 235 11.88 -13.30 14.70
CA GLU A 235 11.55 -14.73 14.70
C GLU A 235 11.37 -15.33 13.30
N VAL A 236 10.97 -14.51 12.30
CA VAL A 236 10.48 -15.06 11.02
C VAL A 236 11.41 -14.71 9.85
N LEU A 237 11.78 -13.45 9.68
CA LEU A 237 12.61 -12.99 8.56
C LEU A 237 14.08 -13.38 8.78
N GLN A 238 14.70 -13.98 7.75
CA GLN A 238 16.12 -14.34 7.81
C GLN A 238 17.05 -13.11 7.75
N ASN A 239 16.60 -12.04 7.09
CA ASN A 239 17.33 -10.77 6.95
C ASN A 239 16.36 -9.62 7.10
N GLY A 240 15.75 -9.51 8.28
CA GLY A 240 14.76 -8.51 8.64
C GLY A 240 15.38 -7.30 9.30
N ARG A 241 14.81 -6.12 9.04
CA ARG A 241 15.10 -4.87 9.76
C ARG A 241 13.79 -4.18 10.10
N LEU A 242 13.73 -3.49 11.24
CA LEU A 242 12.61 -2.66 11.65
C LEU A 242 13.03 -1.19 11.69
N ALA A 243 12.22 -0.34 11.05
CA ALA A 243 12.31 1.11 11.20
C ALA A 243 11.00 1.65 11.77
N VAL A 244 11.05 2.33 12.89
CA VAL A 244 9.91 3.00 13.51
C VAL A 244 9.98 4.49 13.19
N VAL A 245 9.03 5.00 12.42
CA VAL A 245 8.98 6.39 11.99
C VAL A 245 8.21 7.22 13.03
N PRO A 246 8.85 8.20 13.68
CA PRO A 246 8.20 9.04 14.67
C PRO A 246 7.13 9.93 14.02
N GLN A 247 6.15 10.38 14.80
CA GLN A 247 5.09 11.31 14.35
C GLN A 247 4.31 10.78 13.15
N ALA A 248 4.25 9.47 12.96
CA ALA A 248 3.47 8.81 11.94
C ALA A 248 2.54 7.76 12.56
N ALA A 249 1.33 7.68 12.05
CA ALA A 249 0.37 6.61 12.28
C ALA A 249 0.42 5.59 11.14
N HIS A 250 -0.72 5.07 10.69
CA HIS A 250 -0.78 4.09 9.61
C HIS A 250 -0.23 4.62 8.26
N SER A 251 -0.51 5.86 7.92
CA SER A 251 -0.12 6.45 6.63
C SER A 251 1.28 7.06 6.67
N VAL A 252 2.29 6.25 6.97
CA VAL A 252 3.66 6.69 7.28
C VAL A 252 4.23 7.67 6.24
N ALA A 253 4.09 7.37 4.94
CA ALA A 253 4.59 8.21 3.86
C ALA A 253 3.88 9.57 3.77
N THR A 254 2.61 9.66 4.22
CA THR A 254 1.84 10.91 4.24
C THR A 254 2.05 11.69 5.53
N ASP A 255 2.12 10.98 6.67
CA ASP A 255 2.22 11.59 7.99
C ASP A 255 3.60 12.18 8.25
N ASN A 256 4.66 11.47 7.84
CA ASN A 256 6.04 11.93 7.96
C ASN A 256 6.85 11.52 6.72
N PRO A 257 6.70 12.25 5.57
CA PRO A 257 7.38 11.93 4.32
C PRO A 257 8.91 11.87 4.49
N LYS A 258 9.48 12.79 5.24
CA LYS A 258 10.93 12.85 5.47
C LYS A 258 11.43 11.64 6.26
N GLY A 259 10.75 11.28 7.35
CA GLY A 259 11.13 10.11 8.15
C GLY A 259 10.95 8.80 7.36
N PHE A 260 9.93 8.75 6.48
CA PHE A 260 9.75 7.65 5.54
C PHE A 260 10.91 7.57 4.53
N GLU A 261 11.25 8.69 3.91
CA GLU A 261 12.37 8.79 2.95
C GLU A 261 13.70 8.36 3.60
N GLU A 262 13.99 8.85 4.79
CA GLU A 262 15.20 8.49 5.53
C GLU A 262 15.27 6.98 5.82
N ALA A 263 14.17 6.38 6.30
CA ALA A 263 14.11 4.98 6.66
C ALA A 263 14.21 4.04 5.42
N VAL A 264 13.42 4.31 4.38
CA VAL A 264 13.39 3.48 3.17
C VAL A 264 14.60 3.77 2.30
N GLY A 265 14.99 5.04 2.15
CA GLY A 265 16.18 5.45 1.40
C GLY A 265 17.44 4.78 1.92
N ALA A 266 17.66 4.79 3.23
CA ALA A 266 18.81 4.10 3.85
C ALA A 266 18.83 2.59 3.58
N PHE A 267 17.68 1.97 3.38
CA PHE A 267 17.58 0.54 3.07
C PHE A 267 17.80 0.23 1.58
N VAL A 268 17.24 1.03 0.69
CA VAL A 268 17.31 0.74 -0.75
C VAL A 268 18.58 1.29 -1.41
N LEU A 269 19.20 2.33 -0.85
CA LEU A 269 20.42 2.96 -1.39
C LEU A 269 21.71 2.52 -0.69
N GLY A 270 21.63 1.89 0.49
CA GLY A 270 22.78 1.39 1.25
C GLY A 270 23.06 -0.06 0.97
#